data_5231e5685e466a264a90f4f0226f0af3
#
_entry.id   5231e5685e466a264a90f4f0226f0af3
#
_cell.length_a   1.000
_cell.length_b   1.000
_cell.length_c   1.000
_cell.angle_alpha   90.00
_cell.angle_beta   90.00
_cell.angle_gamma   90.00
#
_symmetry.space_group_name_H-M   'P 1'
#
loop_
_entity.id
_entity.type
_entity.pdbx_description
1 polymer ?
#
loop_
_entity_poly.entity_id
_entity_poly.type
_entity_poly.pdbx_seq_one_letter_code
_entity_poly.pdbx_strand_id
1 'polypeptide(L)'
;RMLGNVKRRVNYTSSKFISFSIGWMFGFGYFILSLHWITNSLTFDESYKNLIPFALILIPLFLGTFYGLSTLFLSWFHLKLNIASILLFAVIFSGIEFIRGVALGGFPWNLIVYSWTNYINFLQILSFIGTYSFNLLSITLFLTPLIWFMNKNKTKKIFLTAGLISLILINYFYGIYTIENFNKKVPEKLETNIKIISPKIEIKRYLQDDSINLIAEELIKLSNRNKNNKTIFVYPEGT
;
A
#
# COMPACT_ATOMS: atom_id res chain seq x y z
N ARG A 1 1.67 -49.76 9.14
CA ARG A 1 2.03 -48.79 8.06
C ARG A 1 0.84 -47.85 7.70
N MET A 2 -0.42 -48.31 7.66
CA MET A 2 -1.59 -47.46 7.33
C MET A 2 -1.88 -46.38 8.38
N LEU A 3 -1.86 -46.71 9.68
CA LEU A 3 -2.14 -45.76 10.78
C LEU A 3 -1.08 -44.61 10.86
N GLY A 4 0.18 -44.91 10.54
CA GLY A 4 1.25 -43.89 10.49
C GLY A 4 1.06 -42.88 9.37
N ASN A 5 0.51 -43.28 8.21
CA ASN A 5 0.25 -42.41 7.07
C ASN A 5 -0.99 -41.50 7.30
N VAL A 6 -2.01 -42.00 8.01
CA VAL A 6 -3.19 -41.22 8.37
C VAL A 6 -2.81 -40.14 9.39
N LYS A 7 -2.07 -40.49 10.45
CA LYS A 7 -1.60 -39.52 11.45
C LYS A 7 -0.67 -38.44 10.87
N ARG A 8 0.17 -38.79 9.88
CA ARG A 8 1.01 -37.84 9.16
C ARG A 8 0.19 -36.89 8.29
N ARG A 9 -0.85 -37.37 7.61
CA ARG A 9 -1.76 -36.54 6.80
C ARG A 9 -2.58 -35.58 7.65
N VAL A 10 -3.15 -36.04 8.76
CA VAL A 10 -3.92 -35.18 9.69
C VAL A 10 -3.04 -34.09 10.28
N ASN A 11 -1.84 -34.40 10.74
CA ASN A 11 -0.90 -33.40 11.27
C ASN A 11 -0.45 -32.39 10.20
N TYR A 12 -0.31 -32.82 8.94
CA TYR A 12 0.10 -31.93 7.85
C TYR A 12 -1.02 -30.96 7.45
N THR A 13 -2.26 -31.42 7.38
CA THR A 13 -3.44 -30.60 7.07
C THR A 13 -3.69 -29.59 8.20
N SER A 14 -3.58 -30.02 9.46
CA SER A 14 -3.69 -29.16 10.63
C SER A 14 -2.64 -28.07 10.63
N SER A 15 -1.38 -28.38 10.26
CA SER A 15 -0.29 -27.40 10.15
C SER A 15 -0.56 -26.33 9.10
N LYS A 16 -1.12 -26.70 7.95
CA LYS A 16 -1.47 -25.74 6.87
C LYS A 16 -2.59 -24.79 7.27
N PHE A 17 -3.62 -25.32 7.91
CA PHE A 17 -4.72 -24.53 8.42
C PHE A 17 -4.23 -23.52 9.48
N ILE A 18 -3.38 -23.95 10.40
CA ILE A 18 -2.78 -23.06 11.40
C ILE A 18 -1.95 -21.95 10.71
N SER A 19 -1.13 -22.30 9.70
CA SER A 19 -0.35 -21.31 8.96
C SER A 19 -1.24 -20.27 8.28
N PHE A 20 -2.30 -20.71 7.59
CA PHE A 20 -3.28 -19.79 7.00
C PHE A 20 -3.91 -18.89 8.07
N SER A 21 -4.39 -19.47 9.17
CA SER A 21 -5.08 -18.73 10.23
C SER A 21 -4.19 -17.67 10.87
N ILE A 22 -2.90 -17.94 11.07
CA ILE A 22 -1.95 -16.95 11.62
C ILE A 22 -1.84 -15.74 10.68
N GLY A 23 -1.61 -15.98 9.39
CA GLY A 23 -1.53 -14.89 8.42
C GLY A 23 -2.85 -14.15 8.26
N TRP A 24 -3.96 -14.88 8.26
CA TRP A 24 -5.29 -14.30 8.15
C TRP A 24 -5.63 -13.42 9.35
N MET A 25 -5.37 -13.87 10.58
CA MET A 25 -5.60 -13.08 11.79
C MET A 25 -4.72 -11.84 11.83
N PHE A 26 -3.44 -11.98 11.43
CA PHE A 26 -2.54 -10.82 11.29
C PHE A 26 -3.10 -9.82 10.27
N GLY A 27 -3.50 -10.30 9.08
CA GLY A 27 -4.08 -9.47 8.03
C GLY A 27 -5.39 -8.80 8.47
N PHE A 28 -6.29 -9.53 9.13
CA PHE A 28 -7.50 -8.97 9.68
C PHE A 28 -7.22 -7.84 10.67
N GLY A 29 -6.32 -8.06 11.65
CA GLY A 29 -5.93 -7.03 12.61
C GLY A 29 -5.29 -5.82 11.94
N TYR A 30 -4.42 -6.04 10.95
CA TYR A 30 -3.78 -4.98 10.18
C TYR A 30 -4.81 -4.12 9.43
N PHE A 31 -5.73 -4.74 8.69
CA PHE A 31 -6.71 -4.02 7.89
C PHE A 31 -7.82 -3.37 8.71
N ILE A 32 -8.27 -3.96 9.81
CA ILE A 32 -9.28 -3.31 10.67
C ILE A 32 -8.75 -2.02 11.28
N LEU A 33 -7.46 -1.99 11.65
CA LEU A 33 -6.84 -0.78 12.20
C LEU A 33 -6.53 0.27 11.14
N SER A 34 -6.15 -0.17 9.94
CA SER A 34 -5.66 0.74 8.89
C SER A 34 -6.73 1.23 7.93
N LEU A 35 -7.90 0.56 7.86
CA LEU A 35 -8.97 0.85 6.90
C LEU A 35 -10.26 1.41 7.53
N HIS A 36 -10.27 1.71 8.83
CA HIS A 36 -11.48 2.25 9.47
C HIS A 36 -12.01 3.52 8.78
N TRP A 37 -11.13 4.31 8.19
CA TRP A 37 -11.48 5.54 7.48
C TRP A 37 -12.37 5.31 6.24
N ILE A 38 -12.36 4.11 5.65
CA ILE A 38 -13.15 3.80 4.44
C ILE A 38 -14.65 3.89 4.72
N THR A 39 -15.05 3.71 5.97
CA THR A 39 -16.45 3.85 6.38
C THR A 39 -16.96 5.28 6.36
N ASN A 40 -16.06 6.28 6.31
CA ASN A 40 -16.44 7.68 6.18
C ASN A 40 -17.21 7.92 4.88
N SER A 41 -16.93 7.15 3.81
CA SER A 41 -17.69 7.24 2.55
C SER A 41 -19.16 6.86 2.71
N LEU A 42 -19.48 5.97 3.67
CA LEU A 42 -20.85 5.54 3.96
C LEU A 42 -21.63 6.55 4.82
N THR A 43 -20.97 7.59 5.33
CA THR A 43 -21.63 8.64 6.13
C THR A 43 -22.22 9.76 5.27
N PHE A 44 -21.91 9.79 3.96
CA PHE A 44 -22.40 10.84 3.06
C PHE A 44 -23.90 10.72 2.77
N ASP A 45 -24.42 9.50 2.79
CA ASP A 45 -25.84 9.21 2.62
C ASP A 45 -26.36 8.44 3.85
N GLU A 46 -27.47 8.94 4.43
CA GLU A 46 -28.11 8.36 5.62
C GLU A 46 -28.52 6.90 5.41
N SER A 47 -28.93 6.53 4.19
CA SER A 47 -29.37 5.17 3.86
C SER A 47 -28.26 4.13 3.99
N TYR A 48 -26.99 4.52 3.86
CA TYR A 48 -25.84 3.61 3.93
C TYR A 48 -25.20 3.51 5.31
N LYS A 49 -25.59 4.33 6.28
CA LYS A 49 -25.02 4.30 7.63
C LYS A 49 -25.13 2.93 8.32
N ASN A 50 -26.20 2.21 8.05
CA ASN A 50 -26.40 0.87 8.60
C ASN A 50 -25.40 -0.18 8.06
N LEU A 51 -24.70 0.13 6.97
CA LEU A 51 -23.67 -0.75 6.39
C LEU A 51 -22.28 -0.56 7.04
N ILE A 52 -22.10 0.49 7.84
CA ILE A 52 -20.81 0.80 8.49
C ILE A 52 -20.25 -0.39 9.29
N PRO A 53 -20.99 -1.04 10.21
CA PRO A 53 -20.44 -2.16 10.97
C PRO A 53 -20.07 -3.35 10.08
N PHE A 54 -20.81 -3.58 9.00
CA PHE A 54 -20.50 -4.63 8.04
C PHE A 54 -19.23 -4.31 7.26
N ALA A 55 -19.05 -3.09 6.77
CA ALA A 55 -17.86 -2.66 6.05
C ALA A 55 -16.60 -2.75 6.95
N LEU A 56 -16.71 -2.34 8.22
CA LEU A 56 -15.62 -2.42 9.19
C LEU A 56 -15.12 -3.86 9.44
N ILE A 57 -15.98 -4.85 9.26
CA ILE A 57 -15.63 -6.25 9.54
C ILE A 57 -15.35 -7.01 8.24
N LEU A 58 -16.25 -6.93 7.26
CA LEU A 58 -16.18 -7.78 6.06
C LEU A 58 -15.00 -7.41 5.15
N ILE A 59 -14.68 -6.11 5.02
CA ILE A 59 -13.55 -5.68 4.20
C ILE A 59 -12.22 -6.19 4.78
N PRO A 60 -11.89 -5.99 6.08
CA PRO A 60 -10.71 -6.58 6.68
C PRO A 60 -10.68 -8.11 6.67
N LEU A 61 -11.81 -8.78 6.87
CA LEU A 61 -11.91 -10.24 6.77
C LEU A 61 -11.51 -10.75 5.38
N PHE A 62 -12.05 -10.11 4.34
CA PHE A 62 -11.73 -10.43 2.96
C PHE A 62 -10.25 -10.15 2.64
N LEU A 63 -9.76 -8.95 2.95
CA LEU A 63 -8.37 -8.57 2.67
C LEU A 63 -7.36 -9.39 3.48
N GLY A 64 -7.71 -9.80 4.69
CA GLY A 64 -6.91 -10.70 5.51
C GLY A 64 -6.64 -12.05 4.82
N THR A 65 -7.52 -12.50 3.91
CA THR A 65 -7.32 -13.77 3.18
C THR A 65 -6.04 -13.76 2.34
N PHE A 66 -5.64 -12.61 1.79
CA PHE A 66 -4.39 -12.47 1.05
C PHE A 66 -3.17 -12.76 1.93
N TYR A 67 -3.16 -12.27 3.18
CA TYR A 67 -2.08 -12.54 4.12
C TYR A 67 -2.13 -14.01 4.62
N GLY A 68 -3.33 -14.55 4.79
CA GLY A 68 -3.52 -15.99 5.04
C GLY A 68 -2.95 -16.85 3.91
N LEU A 69 -3.18 -16.47 2.66
CA LEU A 69 -2.63 -17.16 1.48
C LEU A 69 -1.10 -17.08 1.45
N SER A 70 -0.50 -15.92 1.79
CA SER A 70 0.95 -15.79 1.82
C SER A 70 1.61 -16.77 2.81
N THR A 71 1.07 -16.89 4.02
CA THR A 71 1.57 -17.83 5.02
C THR A 71 1.25 -19.29 4.68
N LEU A 72 0.12 -19.55 4.02
CA LEU A 72 -0.22 -20.86 3.48
C LEU A 72 0.80 -21.30 2.41
N PHE A 73 1.11 -20.44 1.43
CA PHE A 73 2.12 -20.73 0.42
C PHE A 73 3.49 -21.00 1.05
N LEU A 74 3.88 -20.20 2.04
CA LEU A 74 5.12 -20.43 2.79
C LEU A 74 5.15 -21.76 3.52
N SER A 75 4.00 -22.28 3.98
CA SER A 75 3.93 -23.57 4.67
C SER A 75 4.25 -24.78 3.79
N TRP A 76 4.27 -24.62 2.46
CA TRP A 76 4.69 -25.68 1.52
C TRP A 76 6.20 -25.84 1.47
N PHE A 77 6.94 -24.81 1.86
CA PHE A 77 8.39 -24.85 1.97
C PHE A 77 8.74 -25.20 3.41
N HIS A 78 9.56 -26.21 3.63
CA HIS A 78 10.03 -26.58 4.99
C HIS A 78 11.06 -25.54 5.47
N LEU A 79 10.60 -24.35 5.80
CA LEU A 79 11.45 -23.21 6.11
C LEU A 79 12.27 -23.43 7.38
N LYS A 80 13.57 -23.25 7.24
CA LYS A 80 14.49 -23.10 8.37
C LYS A 80 14.79 -21.61 8.51
N LEU A 81 15.07 -21.14 9.71
CA LEU A 81 15.43 -19.73 9.92
C LEU A 81 16.82 -19.44 9.31
N ASN A 82 16.83 -19.05 8.05
CA ASN A 82 18.01 -18.66 7.28
C ASN A 82 17.65 -17.52 6.29
N ILE A 83 18.67 -16.96 5.64
CA ILE A 83 18.48 -15.83 4.71
C ILE A 83 17.55 -16.18 3.54
N ALA A 84 17.72 -17.37 2.97
CA ALA A 84 16.88 -17.80 1.85
C ALA A 84 15.39 -17.82 2.24
N SER A 85 15.08 -18.27 3.46
CA SER A 85 13.70 -18.27 3.97
C SER A 85 13.17 -16.86 4.22
N ILE A 86 14.00 -15.92 4.68
CA ILE A 86 13.61 -14.51 4.85
C ILE A 86 13.31 -13.89 3.50
N LEU A 87 14.18 -14.08 2.52
CA LEU A 87 13.98 -13.57 1.16
C LEU A 87 12.75 -14.20 0.50
N LEU A 88 12.57 -15.51 0.66
CA LEU A 88 11.39 -16.21 0.14
C LEU A 88 10.11 -15.67 0.75
N PHE A 89 10.11 -15.40 2.07
CA PHE A 89 8.98 -14.75 2.73
C PHE A 89 8.71 -13.37 2.11
N ALA A 90 9.74 -12.54 1.97
CA ALA A 90 9.58 -11.20 1.41
C ALA A 90 9.01 -11.25 -0.02
N VAL A 91 9.50 -12.18 -0.86
CA VAL A 91 9.04 -12.36 -2.24
C VAL A 91 7.58 -12.82 -2.29
N ILE A 92 7.21 -13.85 -1.52
CA ILE A 92 5.84 -14.37 -1.51
C ILE A 92 4.88 -13.33 -0.96
N PHE A 93 5.23 -12.68 0.15
CA PHE A 93 4.38 -11.69 0.77
C PHE A 93 4.17 -10.47 -0.14
N SER A 94 5.25 -9.92 -0.72
CA SER A 94 5.17 -8.81 -1.67
C SER A 94 4.44 -9.20 -2.95
N GLY A 95 4.62 -10.43 -3.44
CA GLY A 95 3.90 -10.96 -4.59
C GLY A 95 2.38 -11.05 -4.34
N ILE A 96 1.97 -11.48 -3.16
CA ILE A 96 0.56 -11.50 -2.77
C ILE A 96 0.01 -10.07 -2.62
N GLU A 97 0.79 -9.11 -2.09
CA GLU A 97 0.37 -7.71 -2.07
C GLU A 97 0.22 -7.12 -3.47
N PHE A 98 1.10 -7.50 -4.42
CA PHE A 98 0.94 -7.13 -5.83
C PHE A 98 -0.36 -7.71 -6.41
N ILE A 99 -0.63 -9.01 -6.21
CA ILE A 99 -1.87 -9.65 -6.65
C ILE A 99 -3.09 -8.94 -6.06
N ARG A 100 -3.08 -8.62 -4.77
CA ARG A 100 -4.13 -7.85 -4.11
C ARG A 100 -4.35 -6.48 -4.75
N GLY A 101 -3.26 -5.84 -5.18
CA GLY A 101 -3.29 -4.53 -5.84
C GLY A 101 -3.88 -4.53 -7.26
N VAL A 102 -3.97 -5.69 -7.92
CA VAL A 102 -4.43 -5.79 -9.31
C VAL A 102 -5.62 -6.72 -9.51
N ALA A 103 -5.83 -7.70 -8.61
CA ALA A 103 -6.93 -8.65 -8.71
C ALA A 103 -8.26 -8.03 -8.25
N LEU A 104 -9.38 -8.50 -8.82
CA LEU A 104 -10.75 -8.15 -8.39
C LEU A 104 -11.02 -6.63 -8.40
N GLY A 105 -10.52 -5.93 -9.40
CA GLY A 105 -10.61 -4.47 -9.48
C GLY A 105 -9.48 -3.73 -8.78
N GLY A 106 -8.64 -4.45 -8.06
CA GLY A 106 -7.45 -3.95 -7.38
C GLY A 106 -7.72 -3.21 -6.08
N PHE A 107 -6.93 -3.53 -5.05
CA PHE A 107 -6.94 -2.78 -3.81
C PHE A 107 -5.48 -2.48 -3.38
N PRO A 108 -4.82 -1.48 -3.99
CA PRO A 108 -3.41 -1.18 -3.75
C PRO A 108 -3.15 -0.40 -2.46
N TRP A 109 -4.18 -0.11 -1.66
CA TRP A 109 -4.07 0.63 -0.42
C TRP A 109 -3.35 -0.19 0.65
N ASN A 110 -2.73 0.51 1.60
CA ASN A 110 -2.09 -0.11 2.76
C ASN A 110 -1.02 -1.17 2.41
N LEU A 111 -0.18 -0.89 1.40
CA LEU A 111 1.07 -1.63 1.20
C LEU A 111 2.06 -1.31 2.33
N ILE A 112 2.91 -2.25 2.68
CA ILE A 112 3.95 -2.06 3.72
C ILE A 112 4.87 -0.87 3.39
N VAL A 113 5.13 -0.63 2.11
CA VAL A 113 5.96 0.50 1.64
C VAL A 113 5.40 1.87 2.04
N TYR A 114 4.09 1.99 2.28
CA TYR A 114 3.50 3.28 2.68
C TYR A 114 3.89 3.72 4.09
N SER A 115 4.55 2.88 4.88
CA SER A 115 5.19 3.29 6.13
C SER A 115 6.27 4.37 5.93
N TRP A 116 6.79 4.52 4.70
CA TRP A 116 7.79 5.53 4.36
C TRP A 116 7.21 6.88 3.88
N THR A 117 5.88 7.03 3.77
CA THR A 117 5.25 8.22 3.16
C THR A 117 5.63 9.55 3.82
N ASN A 118 5.93 9.55 5.12
CA ASN A 118 6.37 10.74 5.84
C ASN A 118 7.86 11.10 5.60
N TYR A 119 8.59 10.27 4.85
CA TYR A 119 10.02 10.42 4.65
C TYR A 119 10.35 10.57 3.16
N ILE A 120 10.15 11.78 2.63
CA ILE A 120 10.25 12.08 1.19
C ILE A 120 11.57 11.64 0.55
N ASN A 121 12.67 11.68 1.31
CA ASN A 121 13.97 11.24 0.81
C ASN A 121 13.98 9.74 0.44
N PHE A 122 13.27 8.91 1.21
CA PHE A 122 13.18 7.48 0.89
C PHE A 122 12.28 7.20 -0.31
N LEU A 123 11.33 8.08 -0.62
CA LEU A 123 10.39 7.90 -1.72
C LEU A 123 11.00 8.22 -3.09
N GLN A 124 12.15 8.90 -3.17
CA GLN A 124 12.75 9.28 -4.45
C GLN A 124 13.12 8.07 -5.32
N ILE A 125 13.44 6.94 -4.72
CA ILE A 125 13.75 5.69 -5.43
C ILE A 125 12.55 5.13 -6.21
N LEU A 126 11.32 5.52 -5.86
CA LEU A 126 10.10 5.09 -6.56
C LEU A 126 10.14 5.44 -8.05
N SER A 127 10.77 6.54 -8.43
CA SER A 127 10.96 6.94 -9.83
C SER A 127 11.81 5.95 -10.61
N PHE A 128 12.65 5.17 -9.94
CA PHE A 128 13.57 4.22 -10.55
C PHE A 128 13.07 2.78 -10.50
N ILE A 129 12.59 2.31 -9.35
CA ILE A 129 12.20 0.89 -9.16
C ILE A 129 10.68 0.67 -9.05
N GLY A 130 9.89 1.73 -8.90
CA GLY A 130 8.44 1.65 -8.71
C GLY A 130 8.01 1.19 -7.31
N THR A 131 6.71 1.29 -7.06
CA THR A 131 6.13 1.08 -5.72
C THR A 131 6.25 -0.37 -5.24
N TYR A 132 5.95 -1.35 -6.08
CA TYR A 132 5.97 -2.76 -5.67
C TYR A 132 7.38 -3.31 -5.44
N SER A 133 8.37 -2.85 -6.22
CA SER A 133 9.77 -3.22 -5.99
C SER A 133 10.28 -2.61 -4.68
N PHE A 134 9.90 -1.36 -4.38
CA PHE A 134 10.24 -0.75 -3.11
C PHE A 134 9.48 -1.40 -1.93
N ASN A 135 8.28 -1.91 -2.17
CA ASN A 135 7.55 -2.71 -1.19
C ASN A 135 8.29 -4.00 -0.81
N LEU A 136 8.79 -4.73 -1.82
CA LEU A 136 9.62 -5.92 -1.59
C LEU A 136 10.89 -5.60 -0.79
N LEU A 137 11.57 -4.50 -1.12
CA LEU A 137 12.74 -4.03 -0.39
C LEU A 137 12.37 -3.68 1.07
N SER A 138 11.27 -2.95 1.27
CA SER A 138 10.77 -2.55 2.60
C SER A 138 10.46 -3.75 3.48
N ILE A 139 9.75 -4.75 2.96
CA ILE A 139 9.47 -6.01 3.67
C ILE A 139 10.78 -6.70 4.05
N THR A 140 11.73 -6.79 3.12
CA THR A 140 13.05 -7.41 3.37
C THR A 140 13.79 -6.68 4.50
N LEU A 141 13.74 -5.34 4.51
CA LEU A 141 14.37 -4.51 5.54
C LEU A 141 13.72 -4.70 6.91
N PHE A 142 12.39 -4.75 6.96
CA PHE A 142 11.65 -4.95 8.22
C PHE A 142 11.84 -6.35 8.80
N LEU A 143 12.25 -7.32 7.99
CA LEU A 143 12.61 -8.67 8.43
C LEU A 143 14.07 -8.75 8.96
N THR A 144 14.87 -7.69 8.86
CA THR A 144 16.27 -7.65 9.33
C THR A 144 16.46 -8.16 10.77
N PRO A 145 15.58 -7.85 11.74
CA PRO A 145 15.72 -8.36 13.10
C PRO A 145 15.78 -9.89 13.19
N LEU A 146 15.15 -10.62 12.25
CA LEU A 146 15.18 -12.08 12.23
C LEU A 146 16.59 -12.66 12.02
N ILE A 147 17.50 -11.89 11.44
CA ILE A 147 18.91 -12.29 11.25
C ILE A 147 19.57 -12.63 12.60
N TRP A 148 19.20 -11.91 13.65
CA TRP A 148 19.77 -12.10 14.98
C TRP A 148 19.33 -13.38 15.68
N PHE A 149 18.19 -13.94 15.27
CA PHE A 149 17.69 -15.24 15.74
C PHE A 149 18.25 -16.44 14.94
N MET A 150 18.99 -16.20 13.85
CA MET A 150 19.60 -17.27 13.07
C MET A 150 20.74 -17.94 13.84
N ASN A 151 20.92 -19.25 13.60
CA ASN A 151 22.10 -19.97 14.08
C ASN A 151 23.31 -19.70 13.15
N LYS A 152 23.91 -18.53 13.29
CA LYS A 152 25.07 -18.04 12.53
C LYS A 152 26.07 -17.36 13.45
N ASN A 153 27.35 -17.31 13.01
CA ASN A 153 28.38 -16.57 13.72
C ASN A 153 28.03 -15.07 13.80
N LYS A 154 28.38 -14.43 14.92
CA LYS A 154 28.12 -13.02 15.20
C LYS A 154 28.60 -12.11 14.05
N THR A 155 29.83 -12.35 13.56
CA THR A 155 30.40 -11.59 12.43
C THR A 155 29.53 -11.63 11.18
N LYS A 156 29.00 -12.83 10.82
CA LYS A 156 28.09 -12.97 9.65
C LYS A 156 26.77 -12.23 9.86
N LYS A 157 26.23 -12.24 11.08
CA LYS A 157 25.00 -11.47 11.39
C LYS A 157 25.23 -9.98 11.24
N ILE A 158 26.34 -9.46 11.77
CA ILE A 158 26.72 -8.04 11.65
C ILE A 158 26.88 -7.67 10.19
N PHE A 159 27.62 -8.46 9.40
CA PHE A 159 27.82 -8.18 7.97
C PHE A 159 26.52 -8.12 7.19
N LEU A 160 25.60 -9.06 7.42
CA LEU A 160 24.29 -9.10 6.76
C LEU A 160 23.42 -7.90 7.16
N THR A 161 23.38 -7.61 8.45
CA THR A 161 22.61 -6.46 8.96
C THR A 161 23.19 -5.15 8.43
N ALA A 162 24.52 -5.00 8.42
CA ALA A 162 25.18 -3.82 7.87
C ALA A 162 24.91 -3.67 6.37
N GLY A 163 24.91 -4.77 5.59
CA GLY A 163 24.57 -4.75 4.18
C GLY A 163 23.13 -4.25 3.91
N LEU A 164 22.16 -4.71 4.69
CA LEU A 164 20.78 -4.24 4.58
C LEU A 164 20.62 -2.77 5.01
N ILE A 165 21.29 -2.36 6.09
CA ILE A 165 21.30 -0.96 6.53
C ILE A 165 21.96 -0.07 5.49
N SER A 166 23.03 -0.52 4.84
CA SER A 166 23.70 0.27 3.79
C SER A 166 22.77 0.58 2.60
N LEU A 167 21.87 -0.36 2.25
CA LEU A 167 20.84 -0.09 1.22
C LEU A 167 19.90 1.04 1.61
N ILE A 168 19.52 1.11 2.88
CA ILE A 168 18.68 2.21 3.40
C ILE A 168 19.44 3.54 3.31
N LEU A 169 20.70 3.56 3.72
CA LEU A 169 21.53 4.75 3.69
C LEU A 169 21.77 5.23 2.24
N ILE A 170 22.07 4.31 1.33
CA ILE A 170 22.24 4.64 -0.10
C ILE A 170 20.96 5.26 -0.64
N ASN A 171 19.78 4.67 -0.35
CA ASN A 171 18.51 5.23 -0.77
C ASN A 171 18.27 6.63 -0.19
N TYR A 172 18.57 6.82 1.09
CA TYR A 172 18.40 8.12 1.76
C TYR A 172 19.28 9.21 1.13
N PHE A 173 20.57 8.94 0.91
CA PHE A 173 21.48 9.89 0.27
C PHE A 173 21.13 10.14 -1.19
N TYR A 174 20.69 9.11 -1.93
CA TYR A 174 20.15 9.29 -3.28
C TYR A 174 18.95 10.24 -3.26
N GLY A 175 18.05 10.11 -2.29
CA GLY A 175 16.90 10.98 -2.15
C GLY A 175 17.28 12.43 -1.86
N ILE A 176 18.24 12.67 -0.96
CA ILE A 176 18.79 14.02 -0.71
C ILE A 176 19.33 14.61 -2.01
N TYR A 177 20.18 13.87 -2.70
CA TYR A 177 20.79 14.31 -3.97
C TYR A 177 19.73 14.67 -5.02
N THR A 178 18.69 13.85 -5.14
CA THR A 178 17.61 14.05 -6.11
C THR A 178 16.82 15.32 -5.81
N ILE A 179 16.45 15.52 -4.53
CA ILE A 179 15.69 16.70 -4.10
C ILE A 179 16.52 17.98 -4.25
N GLU A 180 17.79 17.95 -3.85
CA GLU A 180 18.68 19.12 -4.02
C GLU A 180 18.85 19.51 -5.49
N ASN A 181 19.02 18.52 -6.37
CA ASN A 181 19.12 18.78 -7.80
C ASN A 181 17.83 19.32 -8.40
N PHE A 182 16.68 18.85 -7.91
CA PHE A 182 15.38 19.39 -8.32
C PHE A 182 15.24 20.86 -7.90
N ASN A 183 15.59 21.18 -6.65
CA ASN A 183 15.48 22.52 -6.11
C ASN A 183 16.45 23.55 -6.77
N LYS A 184 17.56 23.06 -7.34
CA LYS A 184 18.50 23.90 -8.09
C LYS A 184 18.01 24.23 -9.50
N LYS A 185 17.05 23.48 -10.04
CA LYS A 185 16.48 23.77 -11.36
C LYS A 185 15.63 25.03 -11.28
N VAL A 186 15.97 26.01 -12.07
CA VAL A 186 15.13 27.19 -12.25
C VAL A 186 13.89 26.74 -13.03
N PRO A 187 12.68 26.92 -12.49
CA PRO A 187 11.48 26.53 -13.22
C PRO A 187 11.38 27.37 -14.50
N GLU A 188 11.24 26.70 -15.64
CA GLU A 188 10.91 27.38 -16.88
C GLU A 188 9.56 28.07 -16.73
N LYS A 189 9.51 29.36 -17.02
CA LYS A 189 8.30 30.16 -16.96
C LYS A 189 7.41 29.76 -18.13
N LEU A 190 6.36 29.03 -17.88
CA LEU A 190 5.39 28.73 -18.91
C LEU A 190 4.64 30.00 -19.33
N GLU A 191 4.49 30.20 -20.62
CA GLU A 191 3.65 31.29 -21.18
C GLU A 191 2.15 31.06 -20.95
N THR A 192 1.78 29.93 -20.37
CA THR A 192 0.42 29.50 -20.15
C THR A 192 0.13 29.47 -18.65
N ASN A 193 -0.95 30.14 -18.26
CA ASN A 193 -1.42 30.10 -16.89
C ASN A 193 -2.19 28.79 -16.63
N ILE A 194 -1.97 28.18 -15.48
CA ILE A 194 -2.79 27.03 -15.02
C ILE A 194 -3.67 27.53 -13.89
N LYS A 195 -4.99 27.40 -14.06
CA LYS A 195 -5.98 27.78 -13.04
C LYS A 195 -6.72 26.54 -12.55
N ILE A 196 -6.41 26.15 -11.31
CA ILE A 196 -7.10 25.03 -10.67
C ILE A 196 -8.35 25.57 -9.98
N ILE A 197 -9.50 25.06 -10.37
CA ILE A 197 -10.80 25.44 -9.82
C ILE A 197 -11.14 24.43 -8.73
N SER A 198 -11.24 24.88 -7.49
CA SER A 198 -11.59 24.05 -6.34
C SER A 198 -12.83 24.61 -5.62
N PRO A 199 -14.03 24.40 -6.15
CA PRO A 199 -15.27 24.79 -5.50
C PRO A 199 -15.51 23.86 -4.30
N LYS A 200 -15.93 24.41 -3.18
CA LYS A 200 -16.37 23.62 -2.01
C LYS A 200 -17.79 23.11 -2.23
N ILE A 201 -18.00 22.24 -3.21
CA ILE A 201 -19.32 21.66 -3.47
C ILE A 201 -19.55 20.49 -2.51
N GLU A 202 -20.63 20.54 -1.76
CA GLU A 202 -21.04 19.41 -0.92
C GLU A 202 -21.45 18.21 -1.78
N ILE A 203 -21.01 17.01 -1.42
CA ILE A 203 -21.29 15.77 -2.16
C ILE A 203 -22.81 15.56 -2.36
N LYS A 204 -23.62 15.95 -1.39
CA LYS A 204 -25.10 15.88 -1.53
C LYS A 204 -25.65 16.60 -2.75
N ARG A 205 -24.98 17.67 -3.21
CA ARG A 205 -25.40 18.41 -4.42
C ARG A 205 -25.16 17.61 -5.70
N TYR A 206 -24.13 16.75 -5.74
CA TYR A 206 -23.89 15.87 -6.89
C TYR A 206 -24.90 14.74 -7.02
N LEU A 207 -25.63 14.42 -5.95
CA LEU A 207 -26.64 13.37 -5.94
C LEU A 207 -28.04 13.89 -6.34
N GLN A 208 -28.20 15.19 -6.61
CA GLN A 208 -29.45 15.82 -7.00
C GLN A 208 -29.39 16.21 -8.49
N ASP A 209 -30.21 15.59 -9.32
CA ASP A 209 -30.23 15.82 -10.78
C ASP A 209 -30.41 17.31 -11.19
N ASP A 210 -31.18 18.07 -10.41
CA ASP A 210 -31.42 19.50 -10.69
C ASP A 210 -30.21 20.39 -10.37
N SER A 211 -29.21 19.90 -9.64
CA SER A 211 -28.07 20.72 -9.25
C SER A 211 -26.92 20.72 -10.25
N ILE A 212 -26.89 19.82 -11.24
CA ILE A 212 -25.81 19.71 -12.21
C ILE A 212 -25.59 21.02 -12.98
N ASN A 213 -26.66 21.63 -13.50
CA ASN A 213 -26.58 22.90 -14.22
C ASN A 213 -26.08 24.04 -13.34
N LEU A 214 -26.54 24.10 -12.09
CA LEU A 214 -26.10 25.10 -11.09
C LEU A 214 -24.60 24.92 -10.75
N ILE A 215 -24.13 23.69 -10.63
CA ILE A 215 -22.71 23.38 -10.40
C ILE A 215 -21.87 23.82 -11.60
N ALA A 216 -22.33 23.54 -12.83
CA ALA A 216 -21.64 23.94 -14.05
C ALA A 216 -21.54 25.48 -14.17
N GLU A 217 -22.62 26.20 -13.89
CA GLU A 217 -22.64 27.68 -13.88
C GLU A 217 -21.66 28.24 -12.82
N GLU A 218 -21.64 27.66 -11.62
CA GLU A 218 -20.70 28.06 -10.55
C GLU A 218 -19.24 27.84 -10.96
N LEU A 219 -18.92 26.71 -11.59
CA LEU A 219 -17.58 26.41 -12.10
C LEU A 219 -17.16 27.38 -13.20
N ILE A 220 -18.07 27.70 -14.13
CA ILE A 220 -17.82 28.66 -15.18
C ILE A 220 -17.55 30.06 -14.58
N LYS A 221 -18.35 30.48 -13.60
CA LYS A 221 -18.18 31.75 -12.90
C LYS A 221 -16.83 31.82 -12.14
N LEU A 222 -16.46 30.77 -11.44
CA LEU A 222 -15.17 30.67 -10.74
C LEU A 222 -13.99 30.65 -11.71
N SER A 223 -14.18 30.14 -12.92
CA SER A 223 -13.14 30.13 -13.97
C SER A 223 -12.72 31.53 -14.35
N ASN A 224 -13.60 32.52 -14.33
CA ASN A 224 -13.31 33.93 -14.64
C ASN A 224 -12.36 34.06 -15.85
N ARG A 225 -12.87 33.65 -17.05
CA ARG A 225 -12.08 33.54 -18.28
C ARG A 225 -11.62 34.92 -18.74
N ASN A 226 -10.29 35.07 -18.92
CA ASN A 226 -9.71 36.22 -19.58
C ASN A 226 -9.25 35.81 -20.99
N LYS A 227 -9.81 36.48 -22.01
CA LYS A 227 -9.55 36.17 -23.44
C LYS A 227 -8.10 36.48 -23.85
N ASN A 228 -7.41 37.32 -23.12
CA ASN A 228 -6.08 37.81 -23.48
C ASN A 228 -4.94 36.87 -23.01
N ASN A 229 -5.22 35.90 -22.13
CA ASN A 229 -4.20 35.02 -21.59
C ASN A 229 -4.50 33.56 -21.94
N LYS A 230 -3.49 32.84 -22.42
CA LYS A 230 -3.55 31.37 -22.54
C LYS A 230 -3.68 30.78 -21.15
N THR A 231 -4.83 30.13 -20.87
CA THR A 231 -5.08 29.54 -19.54
C THR A 231 -5.65 28.15 -19.70
N ILE A 232 -5.04 27.18 -19.00
CA ILE A 232 -5.57 25.83 -18.84
C ILE A 232 -6.36 25.81 -17.54
N PHE A 233 -7.65 25.43 -17.65
CA PHE A 233 -8.51 25.24 -16.48
C PHE A 233 -8.55 23.77 -16.11
N VAL A 234 -8.31 23.48 -14.83
CA VAL A 234 -8.38 22.14 -14.26
C VAL A 234 -9.57 22.12 -13.32
N TYR A 235 -10.56 21.30 -13.63
CA TYR A 235 -11.77 21.13 -12.84
C TYR A 235 -11.67 19.87 -11.97
N PRO A 236 -12.47 19.76 -10.89
CA PRO A 236 -12.56 18.53 -10.09
C PRO A 236 -13.09 17.36 -10.94
N GLU A 237 -12.74 16.14 -10.52
CA GLU A 237 -13.31 14.93 -11.09
C GLU A 237 -14.80 14.86 -10.80
N GLY A 238 -15.58 14.37 -11.78
CA GLY A 238 -17.04 14.18 -11.63
C GLY A 238 -17.90 15.45 -11.88
N THR A 239 -17.32 16.49 -12.50
CA THR A 239 -18.08 17.73 -12.87
C THR A 239 -18.44 17.79 -14.33
#